data_d20d7174328e44479552ee380b3c441c
#
_entry.id   d20d7174328e44479552ee380b3c441c
#
_cell.length_a   1.000
_cell.length_b   1.000
_cell.length_c   1.000
_cell.angle_alpha   90.00
_cell.angle_beta   90.00
_cell.angle_gamma   90.00
#
_symmetry.space_group_name_H-M   'P 1'
#
loop_
_entity.id
_entity.type
_entity.pdbx_description
1 polymer ?
#
loop_
_entity_poly.entity_id
_entity_poly.type
_entity_poly.pdbx_seq_one_letter_code
_entity_poly.pdbx_strand_id
1 'polypeptide(L)'
;VAATAFFFIETTRVQGKWKTSLTVSGLVTLIAAVHYFYMRDVWIATGETPTVYRYIDWLITVPLLMIEFYLILRAITAVSGGIFWRLMIGTFVMLVGGYAGEIGYISAWAGFIIGMLGWAYILYEIFAGEASRVAAEQAPPSVQSAFSTMRWIVTIGWAIYPIGYFMGYLNGAVSDESLNVIYNIADVWNKIAFGVIIWNVAVTESESASK
;
A
#
# COMPACT_ATOMS: atom_id res chain seq x y z
N VAL A 1 -0.05 15.49 -4.58
CA VAL A 1 0.94 16.59 -4.56
C VAL A 1 1.08 17.18 -3.16
N ALA A 2 0.02 17.67 -2.49
CA ALA A 2 0.14 18.29 -1.16
C ALA A 2 0.73 17.32 -0.11
N ALA A 3 0.25 16.07 -0.06
CA ALA A 3 0.79 15.05 0.83
C ALA A 3 2.25 14.73 0.51
N THR A 4 2.63 14.71 -0.76
CA THR A 4 4.02 14.54 -1.20
C THR A 4 4.93 15.63 -0.64
N ALA A 5 4.53 16.89 -0.82
CA ALA A 5 5.28 18.03 -0.29
C ALA A 5 5.40 17.94 1.24
N PHE A 6 4.31 17.62 1.92
CA PHE A 6 4.29 17.44 3.37
C PHE A 6 5.31 16.37 3.82
N PHE A 7 5.27 15.16 3.27
CA PHE A 7 6.16 14.09 3.70
C PHE A 7 7.64 14.42 3.40
N PHE A 8 7.95 15.05 2.26
CA PHE A 8 9.34 15.42 1.97
C PHE A 8 9.84 16.55 2.88
N ILE A 9 9.03 17.55 3.21
CA ILE A 9 9.40 18.61 4.16
C ILE A 9 9.64 18.00 5.54
N GLU A 10 8.76 17.12 6.00
CA GLU A 10 8.84 16.48 7.31
C GLU A 10 10.04 15.54 7.47
N THR A 11 10.70 15.11 6.37
CA THR A 11 11.98 14.38 6.47
C THR A 11 13.06 15.17 7.21
N THR A 12 12.96 16.48 7.25
CA THR A 12 13.89 17.36 7.98
C THR A 12 13.73 17.27 9.51
N ARG A 13 12.55 16.88 9.99
CA ARG A 13 12.21 16.76 11.41
C ARG A 13 12.55 15.42 12.02
N VAL A 14 12.79 14.39 11.21
CA VAL A 14 13.06 13.04 11.68
C VAL A 14 14.53 12.67 11.56
N GLN A 15 14.96 11.64 12.29
CA GLN A 15 16.36 11.25 12.38
C GLN A 15 16.60 9.82 11.85
N GLY A 16 17.83 9.55 11.46
CA GLY A 16 18.31 8.21 11.12
C GLY A 16 17.48 7.53 10.03
N LYS A 17 17.09 6.30 10.30
CA LYS A 17 16.36 5.44 9.35
C LYS A 17 14.92 5.90 9.09
N TRP A 18 14.35 6.73 9.98
CA TRP A 18 13.01 7.29 9.80
C TRP A 18 12.90 8.21 8.58
N LYS A 19 14.02 8.83 8.18
CA LYS A 19 14.07 9.60 6.93
C LYS A 19 13.72 8.77 5.72
N THR A 20 14.15 7.51 5.69
CA THR A 20 13.84 6.59 4.59
C THR A 20 12.34 6.31 4.51
N SER A 21 11.68 6.02 5.65
CA SER A 21 10.23 5.79 5.68
C SER A 21 9.44 7.01 5.19
N LEU A 22 9.76 8.22 5.67
CA LEU A 22 9.08 9.42 5.16
C LEU A 22 9.37 9.71 3.69
N THR A 23 10.56 9.39 3.21
CA THR A 23 10.89 9.51 1.78
C THR A 23 10.04 8.55 0.96
N VAL A 24 9.87 7.30 1.42
CA VAL A 24 9.03 6.30 0.74
C VAL A 24 7.56 6.75 0.73
N SER A 25 7.02 7.26 1.85
CA SER A 25 5.67 7.82 1.90
C SER A 25 5.47 8.99 0.91
N GLY A 26 6.49 9.85 0.79
CA GLY A 26 6.52 10.93 -0.21
C GLY A 26 6.52 10.40 -1.64
N LEU A 27 7.33 9.36 -1.92
CA LEU A 27 7.40 8.73 -3.24
C LEU A 27 6.08 8.06 -3.61
N VAL A 28 5.42 7.33 -2.69
CA VAL A 28 4.11 6.71 -2.93
C VAL A 28 3.09 7.75 -3.39
N THR A 29 3.00 8.87 -2.67
CA THR A 29 2.03 9.93 -3.01
C THR A 29 2.42 10.71 -4.27
N LEU A 30 3.70 10.86 -4.58
CA LEU A 30 4.19 11.48 -5.81
C LEU A 30 3.85 10.63 -7.03
N ILE A 31 4.20 9.35 -6.99
CA ILE A 31 3.96 8.40 -8.08
C ILE A 31 2.46 8.30 -8.35
N ALA A 32 1.64 8.17 -7.31
CA ALA A 32 0.20 8.18 -7.45
C ALA A 32 -0.30 9.49 -8.10
N ALA A 33 0.16 10.66 -7.64
CA ALA A 33 -0.26 11.93 -8.21
C ALA A 33 0.03 12.02 -9.72
N VAL A 34 1.23 11.59 -10.17
CA VAL A 34 1.60 11.57 -11.59
C VAL A 34 0.71 10.62 -12.38
N HIS A 35 0.50 9.39 -11.91
CA HIS A 35 -0.34 8.42 -12.62
C HIS A 35 -1.82 8.83 -12.67
N TYR A 36 -2.34 9.52 -11.63
CA TYR A 36 -3.70 10.05 -11.65
C TYR A 36 -3.92 11.12 -12.72
N PHE A 37 -2.92 11.91 -13.09
CA PHE A 37 -3.01 12.80 -14.25
C PHE A 37 -3.15 12.00 -15.55
N TYR A 38 -2.34 10.95 -15.75
CA TYR A 38 -2.47 10.10 -16.93
C TYR A 38 -3.80 9.34 -16.97
N MET A 39 -4.24 8.79 -15.84
CA MET A 39 -5.53 8.09 -15.75
C MET A 39 -6.70 9.01 -16.07
N ARG A 40 -6.68 10.27 -15.59
CA ARG A 40 -7.68 11.28 -15.91
C ARG A 40 -7.72 11.57 -17.41
N ASP A 41 -6.57 11.73 -18.02
CA ASP A 41 -6.49 12.07 -19.44
C ASP A 41 -7.00 10.92 -20.32
N VAL A 42 -6.71 9.66 -19.97
CA VAL A 42 -7.28 8.48 -20.64
C VAL A 42 -8.80 8.47 -20.49
N TRP A 43 -9.31 8.66 -19.27
CA TRP A 43 -10.75 8.68 -19.02
C TRP A 43 -11.48 9.78 -19.82
N ILE A 44 -10.92 10.98 -19.86
CA ILE A 44 -11.51 12.09 -20.62
C ILE A 44 -11.51 11.80 -22.13
N ALA A 45 -10.45 11.17 -22.64
CA ALA A 45 -10.30 10.89 -24.06
C ALA A 45 -11.13 9.71 -24.55
N THR A 46 -11.34 8.67 -23.73
CA THR A 46 -11.92 7.39 -24.16
C THR A 46 -13.22 7.02 -23.45
N GLY A 47 -13.47 7.54 -22.25
CA GLY A 47 -14.55 7.08 -21.37
C GLY A 47 -14.33 5.67 -20.80
N GLU A 48 -13.15 5.08 -21.01
CA GLU A 48 -12.83 3.72 -20.57
C GLU A 48 -11.98 3.73 -19.30
N THR A 49 -12.08 2.65 -18.51
CA THR A 49 -11.27 2.45 -17.31
C THR A 49 -9.78 2.42 -17.64
N PRO A 50 -8.93 3.27 -17.02
CA PRO A 50 -7.49 3.32 -17.28
C PRO A 50 -6.72 2.20 -16.58
N THR A 51 -7.15 0.93 -16.75
CA THR A 51 -6.65 -0.25 -16.02
C THR A 51 -5.13 -0.38 -16.09
N VAL A 52 -4.53 -0.21 -17.27
CA VAL A 52 -3.08 -0.34 -17.44
C VAL A 52 -2.32 0.67 -16.58
N TYR A 53 -2.71 1.95 -16.61
CA TYR A 53 -2.06 3.00 -15.83
C TYR A 53 -2.26 2.81 -14.34
N ARG A 54 -3.44 2.31 -13.92
CA ARG A 54 -3.72 1.98 -12.52
C ARG A 54 -2.81 0.87 -12.01
N TYR A 55 -2.61 -0.18 -12.79
CA TYR A 55 -1.70 -1.26 -12.41
C TYR A 55 -0.23 -0.87 -12.47
N ILE A 56 0.19 0.03 -13.36
CA ILE A 56 1.53 0.62 -13.32
C ILE A 56 1.74 1.38 -12.00
N ASP A 57 0.77 2.21 -11.60
CA ASP A 57 0.82 2.89 -10.29
C ASP A 57 0.91 1.87 -9.15
N TRP A 58 0.01 0.89 -9.11
CA TRP A 58 -0.04 -0.10 -8.03
C TRP A 58 1.20 -0.99 -7.97
N LEU A 59 1.76 -1.39 -9.11
CA LEU A 59 2.98 -2.20 -9.17
C LEU A 59 4.21 -1.48 -8.61
N ILE A 60 4.15 -0.17 -8.46
CA ILE A 60 5.20 0.63 -7.82
C ILE A 60 4.80 1.03 -6.41
N THR A 61 3.62 1.59 -6.21
CA THR A 61 3.20 2.17 -4.93
C THR A 61 2.87 1.12 -3.88
N VAL A 62 2.25 0.00 -4.25
CA VAL A 62 1.87 -1.06 -3.28
C VAL A 62 3.09 -1.79 -2.71
N PRO A 63 4.12 -2.18 -3.51
CA PRO A 63 5.38 -2.64 -2.94
C PRO A 63 6.02 -1.65 -1.98
N LEU A 64 5.99 -0.35 -2.29
CA LEU A 64 6.52 0.68 -1.40
C LEU A 64 5.75 0.77 -0.08
N LEU A 65 4.41 0.64 -0.11
CA LEU A 65 3.59 0.57 1.11
C LEU A 65 3.92 -0.69 1.94
N MET A 66 4.16 -1.83 1.29
CA MET A 66 4.52 -3.06 2.00
C MET A 66 5.93 -3.01 2.60
N ILE A 67 6.88 -2.38 1.91
CA ILE A 67 8.22 -2.14 2.43
C ILE A 67 8.17 -1.35 3.75
N GLU A 68 7.20 -0.47 3.95
CA GLU A 68 7.09 0.32 5.17
C GLU A 68 6.93 -0.55 6.43
N PHE A 69 6.22 -1.68 6.36
CA PHE A 69 6.19 -2.63 7.50
C PHE A 69 7.59 -3.12 7.88
N TYR A 70 8.44 -3.36 6.89
CA TYR A 70 9.83 -3.74 7.12
C TYR A 70 10.66 -2.56 7.64
N LEU A 71 10.47 -1.36 7.07
CA LEU A 71 11.27 -0.17 7.40
C LEU A 71 11.03 0.32 8.82
N ILE A 72 9.78 0.38 9.29
CA ILE A 72 9.47 0.81 10.66
C ILE A 72 10.05 -0.15 11.70
N LEU A 73 10.06 -1.46 11.43
CA LEU A 73 10.71 -2.44 12.29
C LEU A 73 12.23 -2.30 12.23
N ARG A 74 12.79 -2.13 11.04
CA ARG A 74 14.23 -1.94 10.84
C ARG A 74 14.74 -0.63 11.46
N ALA A 75 13.89 0.35 11.65
CA ALA A 75 14.26 1.60 12.30
C ALA A 75 14.63 1.38 13.77
N ILE A 76 13.98 0.43 14.45
CA ILE A 76 14.10 0.20 15.89
C ILE A 76 14.93 -1.03 16.25
N THR A 77 15.01 -2.03 15.40
CA THR A 77 15.76 -3.27 15.66
C THR A 77 16.39 -3.85 14.39
N ALA A 78 17.22 -4.89 14.57
CA ALA A 78 17.73 -5.67 13.46
C ALA A 78 16.67 -6.70 13.03
N VAL A 79 16.24 -6.65 11.77
CA VAL A 79 15.22 -7.55 11.23
C VAL A 79 15.74 -8.36 10.05
N SER A 80 15.21 -9.56 9.90
CA SER A 80 15.52 -10.46 8.81
C SER A 80 15.07 -9.87 7.46
N GLY A 81 15.90 -10.00 6.43
CA GLY A 81 15.50 -9.70 5.05
C GLY A 81 14.37 -10.60 4.53
N GLY A 82 14.09 -11.72 5.22
CA GLY A 82 12.98 -12.61 4.92
C GLY A 82 11.61 -11.92 4.98
N ILE A 83 11.40 -11.01 5.95
CA ILE A 83 10.18 -10.19 6.05
C ILE A 83 9.95 -9.40 4.76
N PHE A 84 11.00 -8.70 4.30
CA PHE A 84 10.95 -7.93 3.06
C PHE A 84 10.50 -8.80 1.86
N TRP A 85 11.16 -9.94 1.66
CA TRP A 85 10.87 -10.78 0.51
C TRP A 85 9.50 -11.43 0.56
N ARG A 86 9.02 -11.84 1.74
CA ARG A 86 7.67 -12.40 1.88
C ARG A 86 6.59 -11.36 1.54
N LEU A 87 6.74 -10.13 2.02
CA LEU A 87 5.83 -9.04 1.66
C LEU A 87 5.87 -8.73 0.16
N MET A 88 7.07 -8.72 -0.45
CA MET A 88 7.21 -8.50 -1.90
C MET A 88 6.58 -9.60 -2.73
N ILE A 89 6.82 -10.86 -2.40
CA ILE A 89 6.24 -12.01 -3.12
C ILE A 89 4.71 -11.95 -3.06
N GLY A 90 4.14 -11.76 -1.87
CA GLY A 90 2.69 -11.62 -1.72
C GLY A 90 2.12 -10.47 -2.56
N THR A 91 2.80 -9.33 -2.55
CA THR A 91 2.42 -8.14 -3.31
C THR A 91 2.43 -8.40 -4.83
N PHE A 92 3.50 -8.96 -5.36
CA PHE A 92 3.58 -9.22 -6.80
C PHE A 92 2.60 -10.31 -7.24
N VAL A 93 2.42 -11.37 -6.45
CA VAL A 93 1.40 -12.40 -6.74
C VAL A 93 0.00 -11.76 -6.78
N MET A 94 -0.33 -10.93 -5.80
CA MET A 94 -1.61 -10.21 -5.73
C MET A 94 -1.83 -9.33 -6.96
N LEU A 95 -0.87 -8.49 -7.30
CA LEU A 95 -1.03 -7.48 -8.35
C LEU A 95 -0.97 -8.09 -9.75
N VAL A 96 -0.01 -8.98 -10.01
CA VAL A 96 0.14 -9.61 -11.33
C VAL A 96 -1.05 -10.54 -11.62
N GLY A 97 -1.52 -11.29 -10.61
CA GLY A 97 -2.71 -12.14 -10.74
C GLY A 97 -3.96 -11.31 -11.03
N GLY A 98 -4.20 -10.24 -10.28
CA GLY A 98 -5.32 -9.34 -10.50
C GLY A 98 -5.28 -8.70 -11.89
N TYR A 99 -4.13 -8.16 -12.29
CA TYR A 99 -3.94 -7.55 -13.60
C TYR A 99 -4.22 -8.52 -14.74
N ALA A 100 -3.63 -9.72 -14.72
CA ALA A 100 -3.81 -10.71 -15.74
C ALA A 100 -5.29 -11.13 -15.91
N GLY A 101 -6.06 -11.13 -14.81
CA GLY A 101 -7.51 -11.38 -14.85
C GLY A 101 -8.29 -10.19 -15.43
N GLU A 102 -7.97 -8.95 -15.02
CA GLU A 102 -8.69 -7.76 -15.51
C GLU A 102 -8.50 -7.50 -17.00
N ILE A 103 -7.28 -7.73 -17.54
CA ILE A 103 -7.03 -7.56 -18.98
C ILE A 103 -7.43 -8.78 -19.84
N GLY A 104 -7.98 -9.84 -19.22
CA GLY A 104 -8.43 -11.05 -19.92
C GLY A 104 -7.30 -11.98 -20.35
N TYR A 105 -6.07 -11.82 -19.85
CA TYR A 105 -4.96 -12.74 -20.15
C TYR A 105 -5.19 -14.13 -19.55
N ILE A 106 -5.84 -14.16 -18.39
CA ILE A 106 -6.41 -15.36 -17.76
C ILE A 106 -7.87 -15.10 -17.43
N SER A 107 -8.63 -16.11 -17.05
CA SER A 107 -10.01 -15.88 -16.64
C SER A 107 -10.09 -14.96 -15.43
N ALA A 108 -11.10 -14.08 -15.37
CA ALA A 108 -11.29 -13.15 -14.25
C ALA A 108 -11.36 -13.86 -12.90
N TRP A 109 -11.97 -15.06 -12.84
CA TRP A 109 -11.99 -15.89 -11.64
C TRP A 109 -10.61 -16.39 -11.23
N ALA A 110 -9.78 -16.81 -12.17
CA ALA A 110 -8.41 -17.23 -11.87
C ALA A 110 -7.58 -16.04 -11.34
N GLY A 111 -7.69 -14.88 -11.99
CA GLY A 111 -7.04 -13.65 -11.53
C GLY A 111 -7.46 -13.24 -10.12
N PHE A 112 -8.75 -13.30 -9.83
CA PHE A 112 -9.29 -13.02 -8.50
C PHE A 112 -8.72 -13.96 -7.43
N ILE A 113 -8.75 -15.29 -7.68
CA ILE A 113 -8.24 -16.27 -6.72
C ILE A 113 -6.74 -16.07 -6.47
N ILE A 114 -5.92 -15.89 -7.52
CA ILE A 114 -4.49 -15.65 -7.38
C ILE A 114 -4.25 -14.35 -6.60
N GLY A 115 -4.99 -13.29 -6.91
CA GLY A 115 -4.90 -12.03 -6.20
C GLY A 115 -5.23 -12.16 -4.71
N MET A 116 -6.32 -12.88 -4.38
CA MET A 116 -6.72 -13.14 -3.00
C MET A 116 -5.70 -13.98 -2.23
N LEU A 117 -5.07 -14.96 -2.87
CA LEU A 117 -3.99 -15.75 -2.25
C LEU A 117 -2.76 -14.89 -1.94
N GLY A 118 -2.37 -13.99 -2.85
CA GLY A 118 -1.30 -13.03 -2.62
C GLY A 118 -1.61 -12.11 -1.42
N TRP A 119 -2.81 -11.56 -1.37
CA TRP A 119 -3.26 -10.72 -0.26
C TRP A 119 -3.33 -11.50 1.06
N ALA A 120 -3.89 -12.71 1.07
CA ALA A 120 -3.94 -13.56 2.25
C ALA A 120 -2.53 -13.88 2.79
N TYR A 121 -1.55 -14.07 1.89
CA TYR A 121 -0.16 -14.27 2.29
C TYR A 121 0.45 -13.04 2.96
N ILE A 122 0.17 -11.83 2.44
CA ILE A 122 0.55 -10.57 3.10
C ILE A 122 -0.09 -10.48 4.48
N LEU A 123 -1.40 -10.72 4.60
CA LEU A 123 -2.12 -10.69 5.87
C LEU A 123 -1.53 -11.69 6.87
N TYR A 124 -1.21 -12.90 6.43
CA TYR A 124 -0.52 -13.87 7.29
C TYR A 124 0.78 -13.30 7.86
N GLU A 125 1.64 -12.70 7.05
CA GLU A 125 2.92 -12.13 7.50
C GLU A 125 2.71 -11.02 8.54
N ILE A 126 1.78 -10.10 8.32
CA ILE A 126 1.56 -8.95 9.20
C ILE A 126 0.70 -9.25 10.43
N PHE A 127 -0.02 -10.40 10.49
CA PHE A 127 -0.83 -10.80 11.66
C PHE A 127 -0.23 -11.96 12.45
N ALA A 128 0.43 -12.91 11.80
CA ALA A 128 0.91 -14.15 12.40
C ALA A 128 2.36 -14.51 12.04
N GLY A 129 2.94 -13.83 11.04
CA GLY A 129 4.31 -14.07 10.58
C GLY A 129 5.39 -13.45 11.45
N GLU A 130 6.61 -13.43 10.91
CA GLU A 130 7.79 -12.88 11.60
C GLU A 130 7.65 -11.38 11.86
N ALA A 131 7.07 -10.62 10.91
CA ALA A 131 6.85 -9.18 11.07
C ALA A 131 5.98 -8.88 12.29
N SER A 132 4.88 -9.63 12.47
CA SER A 132 4.00 -9.48 13.64
C SER A 132 4.69 -9.79 14.95
N ARG A 133 5.50 -10.86 14.99
CA ARG A 133 6.26 -11.24 16.20
C ARG A 133 7.30 -10.19 16.59
N VAL A 134 8.08 -9.73 15.62
CA VAL A 134 9.08 -8.66 15.86
C VAL A 134 8.40 -7.39 16.37
N ALA A 135 7.26 -7.00 15.77
CA ALA A 135 6.50 -5.85 16.23
C ALA A 135 6.03 -6.01 17.69
N ALA A 136 5.51 -7.19 18.05
CA ALA A 136 4.98 -7.44 19.38
C ALA A 136 6.08 -7.54 20.47
N GLU A 137 7.23 -8.14 20.14
CA GLU A 137 8.26 -8.49 21.12
C GLU A 137 9.36 -7.44 21.26
N GLN A 138 9.65 -6.66 20.19
CA GLN A 138 10.83 -5.80 20.12
C GLN A 138 10.51 -4.33 19.87
N ALA A 139 9.29 -3.99 19.45
CA ALA A 139 8.94 -2.62 19.12
C ALA A 139 8.46 -1.84 20.37
N PRO A 140 8.79 -0.52 20.47
CA PRO A 140 8.19 0.34 21.46
C PRO A 140 6.68 0.53 21.19
N PRO A 141 5.89 0.96 22.20
CA PRO A 141 4.43 1.07 22.07
C PRO A 141 3.95 1.94 20.90
N SER A 142 4.67 3.01 20.57
CA SER A 142 4.42 3.88 19.41
C SER A 142 4.48 3.12 18.09
N VAL A 143 5.53 2.32 17.87
CA VAL A 143 5.72 1.50 16.67
C VAL A 143 4.74 0.33 16.64
N GLN A 144 4.43 -0.30 17.78
CA GLN A 144 3.39 -1.33 17.86
C GLN A 144 2.02 -0.77 17.43
N SER A 145 1.67 0.43 17.91
CA SER A 145 0.43 1.11 17.55
C SER A 145 0.38 1.44 16.05
N ALA A 146 1.47 1.99 15.50
CA ALA A 146 1.58 2.27 14.07
C ALA A 146 1.45 0.99 13.24
N PHE A 147 2.20 -0.05 13.57
CA PHE A 147 2.13 -1.35 12.90
C PHE A 147 0.71 -1.94 12.94
N SER A 148 0.05 -1.86 14.10
CA SER A 148 -1.32 -2.33 14.25
C SER A 148 -2.31 -1.53 13.38
N THR A 149 -2.17 -0.21 13.31
CA THR A 149 -3.04 0.63 12.47
C THR A 149 -2.80 0.36 10.99
N MET A 150 -1.55 0.26 10.57
CA MET A 150 -1.18 -0.05 9.18
C MET A 150 -1.75 -1.40 8.72
N ARG A 151 -1.66 -2.46 9.54
CA ARG A 151 -2.23 -3.78 9.16
C ARG A 151 -3.74 -3.75 9.03
N TRP A 152 -4.45 -2.91 9.80
CA TRP A 152 -5.89 -2.73 9.64
C TRP A 152 -6.25 -1.93 8.38
N ILE A 153 -5.44 -0.97 7.97
CA ILE A 153 -5.59 -0.31 6.67
C ILE A 153 -5.46 -1.33 5.54
N VAL A 154 -4.43 -2.20 5.60
CA VAL A 154 -4.22 -3.27 4.59
C VAL A 154 -5.33 -4.31 4.62
N THR A 155 -5.99 -4.52 5.75
CA THR A 155 -7.09 -5.48 5.86
C THR A 155 -8.42 -4.87 5.41
N ILE A 156 -8.85 -3.78 6.06
CA ILE A 156 -10.17 -3.18 5.84
C ILE A 156 -10.13 -2.21 4.67
N GLY A 157 -9.14 -1.33 4.63
CA GLY A 157 -8.99 -0.35 3.57
C GLY A 157 -8.76 -0.99 2.20
N TRP A 158 -7.98 -2.07 2.15
CA TRP A 158 -7.71 -2.77 0.89
C TRP A 158 -8.80 -3.75 0.47
N ALA A 159 -9.71 -4.16 1.37
CA ALA A 159 -10.84 -5.02 0.99
C ALA A 159 -11.72 -4.41 -0.10
N ILE A 160 -11.71 -3.09 -0.26
CA ILE A 160 -12.46 -2.38 -1.29
C ILE A 160 -12.05 -2.81 -2.71
N TYR A 161 -10.75 -3.14 -2.93
CA TYR A 161 -10.25 -3.53 -4.25
C TYR A 161 -10.77 -4.90 -4.71
N PRO A 162 -10.64 -6.00 -3.93
CA PRO A 162 -11.21 -7.29 -4.33
C PRO A 162 -12.74 -7.27 -4.35
N ILE A 163 -13.40 -6.48 -3.49
CA ILE A 163 -14.86 -6.28 -3.58
C ILE A 163 -15.22 -5.60 -4.89
N GLY A 164 -14.52 -4.54 -5.27
CA GLY A 164 -14.72 -3.85 -6.53
C GLY A 164 -14.44 -4.77 -7.73
N TYR A 165 -13.36 -5.54 -7.69
CA TYR A 165 -13.06 -6.54 -8.72
C TYR A 165 -14.20 -7.54 -8.87
N PHE A 166 -14.70 -8.10 -7.76
CA PHE A 166 -15.82 -9.03 -7.78
C PHE A 166 -17.08 -8.39 -8.39
N MET A 167 -17.41 -7.18 -7.97
CA MET A 167 -18.62 -6.48 -8.42
C MET A 167 -18.53 -6.00 -9.87
N GLY A 168 -17.36 -5.61 -10.34
CA GLY A 168 -17.15 -5.13 -11.70
C GLY A 168 -16.93 -6.26 -12.69
N TYR A 169 -15.97 -7.16 -12.42
CA TYR A 169 -15.51 -8.14 -13.40
C TYR A 169 -16.13 -9.53 -13.28
N LEU A 170 -16.65 -9.91 -12.10
CA LEU A 170 -17.19 -11.26 -11.88
C LEU A 170 -18.71 -11.32 -11.93
N ASN A 171 -19.41 -10.31 -11.41
CA ASN A 171 -20.88 -10.31 -11.43
C ASN A 171 -21.52 -9.15 -12.22
N GLY A 172 -20.73 -8.17 -12.66
CA GLY A 172 -21.21 -7.04 -13.46
C GLY A 172 -22.19 -6.10 -12.74
N ALA A 173 -22.19 -6.07 -11.41
CA ALA A 173 -23.12 -5.27 -10.60
C ALA A 173 -22.75 -3.78 -10.54
N VAL A 174 -21.51 -3.42 -10.88
CA VAL A 174 -20.98 -2.05 -10.82
C VAL A 174 -20.41 -1.67 -12.18
N SER A 175 -20.77 -0.47 -12.65
CA SER A 175 -20.23 0.07 -13.90
C SER A 175 -18.76 0.49 -13.74
N ASP A 176 -18.02 0.52 -14.85
CA ASP A 176 -16.62 0.98 -14.89
C ASP A 176 -16.46 2.40 -14.31
N GLU A 177 -17.42 3.29 -14.57
CA GLU A 177 -17.41 4.64 -14.02
C GLU A 177 -17.47 4.64 -12.48
N SER A 178 -18.41 3.88 -11.91
CA SER A 178 -18.53 3.75 -10.46
C SER A 178 -17.30 3.11 -9.85
N LEU A 179 -16.75 2.09 -10.50
CA LEU A 179 -15.54 1.40 -10.05
C LEU A 179 -14.32 2.34 -10.04
N ASN A 180 -14.18 3.18 -11.06
CA ASN A 180 -13.15 4.21 -11.12
C ASN A 180 -13.24 5.17 -9.93
N VAL A 181 -14.42 5.69 -9.61
CA VAL A 181 -14.63 6.62 -8.49
C VAL A 181 -14.28 5.93 -7.17
N ILE A 182 -14.75 4.70 -6.96
CA ILE A 182 -14.48 3.92 -5.74
C ILE A 182 -12.98 3.70 -5.55
N TYR A 183 -12.27 3.25 -6.59
CA TYR A 183 -10.82 3.01 -6.50
C TYR A 183 -10.02 4.31 -6.28
N ASN A 184 -10.43 5.41 -6.91
CA ASN A 184 -9.77 6.71 -6.72
C ASN A 184 -9.90 7.21 -5.28
N ILE A 185 -11.08 7.09 -4.69
CA ILE A 185 -11.30 7.46 -3.28
C ILE A 185 -10.52 6.53 -2.35
N ALA A 186 -10.55 5.21 -2.61
CA ALA A 186 -9.80 4.24 -1.83
C ALA A 186 -8.30 4.51 -1.83
N ASP A 187 -7.73 4.85 -2.99
CA ASP A 187 -6.30 5.17 -3.11
C ASP A 187 -5.90 6.40 -2.31
N VAL A 188 -6.71 7.46 -2.33
CA VAL A 188 -6.46 8.67 -1.52
C VAL A 188 -6.36 8.31 -0.04
N TRP A 189 -7.34 7.58 0.48
CA TRP A 189 -7.35 7.18 1.88
C TRP A 189 -6.22 6.21 2.22
N ASN A 190 -6.09 5.14 1.47
CA ASN A 190 -5.12 4.09 1.76
C ASN A 190 -3.67 4.56 1.68
N LYS A 191 -3.34 5.45 0.73
CA LYS A 191 -1.97 5.95 0.56
C LYS A 191 -1.64 7.10 1.51
N ILE A 192 -2.54 8.08 1.65
CA ILE A 192 -2.27 9.26 2.50
C ILE A 192 -2.35 8.90 3.98
N ALA A 193 -3.41 8.19 4.41
CA ALA A 193 -3.56 7.79 5.81
C ALA A 193 -2.39 6.89 6.26
N PHE A 194 -1.96 5.97 5.40
CA PHE A 194 -0.80 5.12 5.66
C PHE A 194 0.47 5.94 5.90
N GLY A 195 0.76 6.91 5.02
CA GLY A 195 1.90 7.80 5.16
C GLY A 195 1.83 8.68 6.42
N VAL A 196 0.62 9.15 6.81
CA VAL A 196 0.42 9.93 8.04
C VAL A 196 0.71 9.11 9.30
N ILE A 197 0.34 7.81 9.32
CA ILE A 197 0.69 6.92 10.43
C ILE A 197 2.21 6.78 10.56
N ILE A 198 2.90 6.61 9.44
CA ILE A 198 4.36 6.52 9.39
C ILE A 198 5.01 7.83 9.84
N TRP A 199 4.50 8.95 9.37
CA TRP A 199 4.97 10.27 9.79
C TRP A 199 4.84 10.45 11.32
N ASN A 200 3.69 10.13 11.87
CA ASN A 200 3.44 10.28 13.30
C ASN A 200 4.42 9.46 14.16
N VAL A 201 4.64 8.19 13.82
CA VAL A 201 5.59 7.35 14.56
C VAL A 201 7.04 7.80 14.35
N ALA A 202 7.41 8.21 13.15
CA ALA A 202 8.76 8.68 12.83
C ALA A 202 9.13 9.95 13.62
N VAL A 203 8.20 10.90 13.73
CA VAL A 203 8.38 12.11 14.53
C VAL A 203 8.47 11.76 16.02
N THR A 204 7.53 10.95 16.53
CA THR A 204 7.49 10.53 17.94
C THR A 204 8.80 9.86 18.37
N GLU A 205 9.32 8.92 17.59
CA GLU A 205 10.56 8.21 17.88
C GLU A 205 11.79 9.11 17.76
N SER A 206 11.80 10.03 16.79
CA SER A 206 12.89 10.98 16.62
C SER A 206 12.98 11.98 17.76
N GLU A 207 11.85 12.47 18.27
CA GLU A 207 11.79 13.37 19.42
C GLU A 207 12.18 12.64 20.73
N SER A 208 11.82 11.37 20.88
CA SER A 208 12.19 10.55 22.02
C SER A 208 13.70 10.26 22.07
N ALA A 209 14.33 10.08 20.92
CA ALA A 209 15.77 9.83 20.82
C ALA A 209 16.65 11.08 21.06
N SER A 210 16.05 12.28 21.04
CA SER A 210 16.75 13.56 21.27
C SER A 210 16.69 14.03 22.71
N LYS A 211 15.99 13.32 23.59
CA LYS A 211 15.90 13.54 25.04
C LYS A 211 16.90 12.66 25.79
#